data_96af6420b3cc6c60b259438a27cb5db6
#
_entry.id   96af6420b3cc6c60b259438a27cb5db6
#
_cell.length_a   1.000
_cell.length_b   1.000
_cell.length_c   1.000
_cell.angle_alpha   90.00
_cell.angle_beta   90.00
_cell.angle_gamma   90.00
#
_symmetry.space_group_name_H-M   'P 1'
#
loop_
_entity.id
_entity.type
_entity.pdbx_description
1 polymer ?
#
loop_
_entity_poly.entity_id
_entity_poly.type
_entity_poly.pdbx_seq_one_letter_code
_entity_poly.pdbx_strand_id
1 'polypeptide(L)'
;MKGDIDYEELEASYLKSQMLFYKTNALAFGTTHLHGFTEKKIYAIDYRLVEVISRKIVRLKKYEDGIYNTEEYQHFAVIHVRLPQSGNIHDVEIELNEFQVQMAIDKLSVYKIGEDLMENLSVNEHKENEAVI
;
A
#
# COMPACT_ATOMS: atom_id res chain seq x y z
N MET A 1 -9.71 -24.25 4.45
CA MET A 1 -8.91 -23.72 3.55
C MET A 1 -8.19 -22.61 4.09
N LYS A 2 -7.04 -22.63 3.91
CA LYS A 2 -6.36 -21.70 4.42
C LYS A 2 -6.60 -20.54 3.74
N GLY A 3 -6.40 -19.53 4.28
CA GLY A 3 -6.54 -18.36 3.58
C GLY A 3 -7.94 -18.06 3.20
N ASP A 4 -8.86 -18.42 3.97
CA ASP A 4 -10.20 -18.06 3.64
C ASP A 4 -10.26 -16.56 3.56
N ILE A 5 -10.72 -16.03 2.45
CA ILE A 5 -10.79 -14.63 2.24
C ILE A 5 -12.13 -14.13 2.75
N ASP A 6 -12.08 -13.10 3.59
CA ASP A 6 -13.30 -12.49 4.08
C ASP A 6 -13.68 -11.40 3.09
N TYR A 7 -14.50 -11.74 2.13
CA TYR A 7 -14.89 -10.80 1.10
C TYR A 7 -15.70 -9.62 1.65
N GLU A 8 -16.44 -9.84 2.71
CA GLU A 8 -17.18 -8.75 3.31
C GLU A 8 -16.24 -7.73 3.92
N GLU A 9 -15.19 -8.20 4.56
CA GLU A 9 -14.21 -7.30 5.14
C GLU A 9 -13.48 -6.54 4.04
N LEU A 10 -13.12 -7.21 2.96
CA LEU A 10 -12.44 -6.55 1.86
C LEU A 10 -13.33 -5.49 1.22
N GLU A 11 -14.59 -5.82 1.02
CA GLU A 11 -15.50 -4.88 0.41
C GLU A 11 -15.71 -3.68 1.31
N ALA A 12 -15.89 -3.90 2.60
CA ALA A 12 -16.08 -2.80 3.53
C ALA A 12 -14.85 -1.89 3.56
N SER A 13 -13.66 -2.50 3.52
CA SER A 13 -12.43 -1.73 3.49
C SER A 13 -12.37 -0.87 2.24
N TYR A 14 -12.69 -1.47 1.08
CA TYR A 14 -12.60 -0.75 -0.16
C TYR A 14 -13.63 0.37 -0.24
N LEU A 15 -14.84 0.13 0.21
CA LEU A 15 -15.90 1.13 0.10
C LEU A 15 -15.61 2.37 0.94
N LYS A 16 -14.82 2.24 1.98
CA LYS A 16 -14.45 3.38 2.80
C LYS A 16 -13.06 3.88 2.51
N SER A 17 -12.49 3.47 1.39
CA SER A 17 -11.10 3.80 1.11
C SER A 17 -10.96 5.22 0.59
N GLN A 18 -9.74 5.75 0.74
CA GLN A 18 -9.34 6.99 0.09
C GLN A 18 -8.43 6.60 -1.05
N MET A 19 -8.77 7.02 -2.25
CA MET A 19 -8.12 6.50 -3.44
C MET A 19 -7.32 7.55 -4.17
N LEU A 20 -6.13 7.16 -4.60
CA LEU A 20 -5.26 7.97 -5.44
C LEU A 20 -5.26 7.34 -6.82
N PHE A 21 -5.61 8.12 -7.83
CA PHE A 21 -5.67 7.62 -9.20
C PHE A 21 -4.56 8.23 -10.03
N TYR A 22 -3.96 7.44 -10.90
CA TYR A 22 -3.00 7.97 -11.85
C TYR A 22 -2.98 7.06 -13.08
N LYS A 23 -3.34 7.61 -14.23
CA LYS A 23 -3.43 6.84 -15.47
C LYS A 23 -4.36 5.65 -15.24
N THR A 24 -3.90 4.44 -15.49
CA THR A 24 -4.72 3.25 -15.31
C THR A 24 -4.53 2.62 -13.94
N ASN A 25 -3.79 3.28 -13.08
CA ASN A 25 -3.46 2.73 -11.76
C ASN A 25 -4.22 3.43 -10.66
N ALA A 26 -4.37 2.75 -9.54
CA ALA A 26 -4.96 3.36 -8.35
C ALA A 26 -4.38 2.70 -7.11
N LEU A 27 -4.30 3.48 -6.05
CA LEU A 27 -3.91 2.96 -4.75
C LEU A 27 -4.91 3.49 -3.75
N ALA A 28 -5.61 2.61 -3.07
CA ALA A 28 -6.68 2.99 -2.17
C ALA A 28 -6.36 2.54 -0.76
N PHE A 29 -6.49 3.46 0.20
CA PHE A 29 -6.22 3.16 1.59
C PHE A 29 -7.55 2.84 2.26
N GLY A 30 -7.85 1.54 2.38
CA GLY A 30 -9.06 1.10 3.04
C GLY A 30 -8.89 1.04 4.54
N THR A 31 -9.90 0.56 5.24
CA THR A 31 -9.85 0.52 6.69
C THR A 31 -8.98 -0.60 7.21
N THR A 32 -8.97 -1.74 6.54
CA THR A 32 -8.18 -2.89 6.99
C THR A 32 -7.12 -3.30 5.98
N HIS A 33 -7.27 -2.90 4.74
CA HIS A 33 -6.38 -3.33 3.66
C HIS A 33 -5.99 -2.17 2.78
N LEU A 34 -4.82 -2.29 2.20
CA LEU A 34 -4.35 -1.39 1.16
C LEU A 34 -4.72 -2.05 -0.16
N HIS A 35 -5.44 -1.34 -1.02
CA HIS A 35 -5.92 -1.89 -2.28
C HIS A 35 -5.16 -1.25 -3.43
N GLY A 36 -4.59 -2.07 -4.29
CA GLY A 36 -3.85 -1.57 -5.44
C GLY A 36 -4.46 -2.09 -6.73
N PHE A 37 -4.50 -1.22 -7.74
CA PHE A 37 -5.06 -1.59 -9.03
C PHE A 37 -4.08 -1.18 -10.12
N THR A 38 -3.74 -2.13 -10.97
CA THR A 38 -2.95 -1.84 -12.16
C THR A 38 -3.65 -2.49 -13.34
N GLU A 39 -3.15 -2.26 -14.53
CA GLU A 39 -3.76 -2.89 -15.69
C GLU A 39 -3.79 -4.39 -15.59
N LYS A 40 -2.85 -4.98 -14.89
CA LYS A 40 -2.70 -6.41 -14.89
C LYS A 40 -3.21 -7.09 -13.64
N LYS A 41 -3.23 -6.41 -12.52
CA LYS A 41 -3.52 -7.05 -11.25
C LYS A 41 -4.28 -6.18 -10.31
N ILE A 42 -5.01 -6.80 -9.41
CA ILE A 42 -5.70 -6.15 -8.32
C ILE A 42 -5.10 -6.72 -7.05
N TYR A 43 -4.74 -5.86 -6.13
CA TYR A 43 -4.11 -6.26 -4.88
C TYR A 43 -4.98 -5.86 -3.70
N ALA A 44 -5.04 -6.70 -2.69
CA ALA A 44 -5.63 -6.33 -1.39
C ALA A 44 -4.66 -6.83 -0.34
N ILE A 45 -4.00 -5.93 0.34
CA ILE A 45 -2.92 -6.28 1.24
C ILE A 45 -3.27 -5.83 2.65
N ASP A 46 -3.33 -6.77 3.57
CA ASP A 46 -3.58 -6.47 4.98
C ASP A 46 -2.46 -5.56 5.47
N TYR A 47 -2.82 -4.48 6.15
CA TYR A 47 -1.81 -3.52 6.61
C TYR A 47 -0.75 -4.18 7.49
N ARG A 48 -1.11 -5.23 8.20
CA ARG A 48 -0.13 -5.90 9.07
C ARG A 48 1.00 -6.54 8.29
N LEU A 49 0.80 -6.80 7.00
CA LEU A 49 1.83 -7.37 6.17
C LEU A 49 2.64 -6.32 5.43
N VAL A 50 2.23 -5.06 5.48
CA VAL A 50 2.94 -4.01 4.79
C VAL A 50 4.07 -3.51 5.68
N GLU A 51 5.31 -3.69 5.23
CA GLU A 51 6.44 -3.23 6.01
C GLU A 51 6.63 -1.73 5.85
N VAL A 52 6.63 -1.27 4.63
CA VAL A 52 6.87 0.15 4.36
C VAL A 52 6.49 0.43 2.91
N ILE A 53 6.22 1.67 2.61
CA ILE A 53 6.08 2.13 1.23
C ILE A 53 7.26 3.05 0.97
N SER A 54 8.01 2.76 -0.08
CA SER A 54 9.15 3.59 -0.46
C SER A 54 8.91 4.17 -1.84
N ARG A 55 9.77 5.07 -2.25
CA ARG A 55 9.67 5.75 -3.51
C ARG A 55 10.67 5.17 -4.50
N LYS A 56 10.24 4.95 -5.73
CA LYS A 56 11.14 4.57 -6.80
C LYS A 56 10.93 5.56 -7.93
N ILE A 57 12.02 6.06 -8.48
CA ILE A 57 11.93 6.99 -9.59
C ILE A 57 12.72 6.40 -10.75
N VAL A 58 12.07 6.34 -11.92
CA VAL A 58 12.71 5.86 -13.13
C VAL A 58 12.80 7.01 -14.09
N ARG A 59 13.99 7.27 -14.61
CA ARG A 59 14.18 8.34 -15.55
C ARG A 59 14.10 7.77 -16.96
N LEU A 60 13.26 8.36 -17.78
CA LEU A 60 13.09 7.95 -19.14
C LEU A 60 13.63 9.05 -20.04
N LYS A 61 14.39 8.68 -21.06
CA LYS A 61 14.88 9.64 -22.03
C LYS A 61 14.11 9.44 -23.31
N LYS A 62 13.61 10.51 -23.87
CA LYS A 62 12.85 10.45 -25.09
C LYS A 62 13.62 11.12 -26.20
N TYR A 63 13.58 10.47 -27.36
CA TYR A 63 14.23 11.01 -28.54
C TYR A 63 13.18 11.24 -29.61
N GLU A 64 13.25 12.38 -30.27
CA GLU A 64 12.41 12.65 -31.40
C GLU A 64 13.35 12.94 -32.56
N ASP A 65 13.09 12.32 -33.70
CA ASP A 65 13.90 12.48 -34.89
C ASP A 65 15.38 12.22 -34.60
N GLY A 66 15.63 11.25 -33.70
CA GLY A 66 17.02 10.88 -33.43
C GLY A 66 17.74 11.81 -32.50
N ILE A 67 17.09 12.82 -31.97
CA ILE A 67 17.71 13.78 -31.09
C ILE A 67 17.10 13.65 -29.70
N TYR A 68 17.97 13.61 -28.67
CA TYR A 68 17.49 13.56 -27.30
C TYR A 68 16.72 14.86 -27.03
N ASN A 69 15.47 14.73 -26.71
CA ASN A 69 14.61 15.87 -26.61
C ASN A 69 14.14 16.17 -25.22
N THR A 70 13.64 15.18 -24.50
CA THR A 70 13.07 15.41 -23.18
C THR A 70 13.41 14.30 -22.24
N GLU A 71 13.31 14.60 -20.94
CA GLU A 71 13.39 13.58 -19.92
C GLU A 71 12.05 13.53 -19.25
N GLU A 72 11.62 12.34 -18.96
CA GLU A 72 10.43 12.13 -18.17
C GLU A 72 10.78 11.27 -17.00
N TYR A 73 10.06 11.44 -15.92
CA TYR A 73 10.28 10.64 -14.74
C TYR A 73 9.00 9.89 -14.42
N GLN A 74 9.14 8.62 -14.10
CA GLN A 74 8.03 7.83 -13.58
C GLN A 74 8.26 7.67 -12.10
N HIS A 75 7.22 7.86 -11.32
CA HIS A 75 7.30 7.73 -9.87
C HIS A 75 6.45 6.55 -9.45
N PHE A 76 7.01 5.71 -8.61
CA PHE A 76 6.30 4.52 -8.15
C PHE A 76 6.24 4.50 -6.64
N ALA A 77 5.08 4.12 -6.11
CA ALA A 77 4.98 3.74 -4.72
C ALA A 77 5.32 2.25 -4.67
N VAL A 78 6.36 1.90 -3.95
CA VAL A 78 6.79 0.51 -3.84
C VAL A 78 6.35 0.02 -2.47
N ILE A 79 5.39 -0.89 -2.46
CA ILE A 79 4.84 -1.43 -1.24
C ILE A 79 5.59 -2.70 -0.91
N HIS A 80 6.29 -2.71 0.20
CA HIS A 80 7.09 -3.85 0.61
C HIS A 80 6.24 -4.71 1.52
N VAL A 81 5.89 -5.90 1.05
CA VAL A 81 4.95 -6.79 1.72
C VAL A 81 5.69 -8.00 2.26
N ARG A 82 5.53 -8.27 3.56
CA ARG A 82 6.15 -9.44 4.14
C ARG A 82 5.20 -10.61 3.99
N LEU A 83 5.62 -11.63 3.29
CA LEU A 83 4.78 -12.80 3.07
C LEU A 83 4.74 -13.63 4.35
N PRO A 84 3.54 -13.98 4.82
CA PRO A 84 3.42 -14.60 6.14
C PRO A 84 4.06 -15.97 6.23
N GLN A 85 4.09 -16.71 5.13
CA GLN A 85 4.59 -18.07 5.21
C GLN A 85 6.10 -18.16 5.17
N SER A 86 6.74 -17.35 4.36
CA SER A 86 8.17 -17.42 4.18
C SER A 86 8.92 -16.32 4.91
N GLY A 87 8.23 -15.24 5.28
CA GLY A 87 8.90 -14.09 5.84
C GLY A 87 9.63 -13.25 4.80
N ASN A 88 9.58 -13.66 3.53
CA ASN A 88 10.26 -12.90 2.49
C ASN A 88 9.50 -11.64 2.16
N ILE A 89 10.22 -10.66 1.63
CA ILE A 89 9.59 -9.41 1.21
C ILE A 89 9.28 -9.50 -0.28
N HIS A 90 8.05 -9.13 -0.61
CA HIS A 90 7.62 -9.06 -2.00
C HIS A 90 7.24 -7.61 -2.28
N ASP A 91 7.73 -7.05 -3.37
CA ASP A 91 7.48 -5.66 -3.68
C ASP A 91 6.37 -5.51 -4.70
N VAL A 92 5.43 -4.62 -4.43
CA VAL A 92 4.36 -4.29 -5.35
C VAL A 92 4.57 -2.85 -5.76
N GLU A 93 4.76 -2.60 -7.06
CA GLU A 93 5.04 -1.26 -7.55
C GLU A 93 3.82 -0.70 -8.24
N ILE A 94 3.39 0.48 -7.85
CA ILE A 94 2.25 1.14 -8.46
C ILE A 94 2.67 2.53 -8.89
N GLU A 95 2.58 2.80 -10.17
CA GLU A 95 2.95 4.10 -10.71
C GLU A 95 1.91 5.14 -10.32
N LEU A 96 2.37 6.25 -9.75
CA LEU A 96 1.55 7.38 -9.37
C LEU A 96 2.34 8.64 -9.73
N ASN A 97 1.75 9.80 -9.54
CA ASN A 97 2.56 10.99 -9.74
C ASN A 97 3.38 11.26 -8.48
N GLU A 98 4.29 12.20 -8.56
CA GLU A 98 5.23 12.47 -7.49
C GLU A 98 4.54 12.80 -6.17
N PHE A 99 3.51 13.64 -6.22
CA PHE A 99 2.81 14.03 -5.01
C PHE A 99 2.03 12.87 -4.43
N GLN A 100 1.46 12.03 -5.27
CA GLN A 100 0.69 10.89 -4.80
C GLN A 100 1.57 9.85 -4.14
N VAL A 101 2.80 9.67 -4.62
CA VAL A 101 3.73 8.76 -3.97
C VAL A 101 4.02 9.26 -2.57
N GLN A 102 4.25 10.57 -2.42
CA GLN A 102 4.51 11.13 -1.11
C GLN A 102 3.29 10.98 -0.21
N MET A 103 2.09 11.21 -0.75
CA MET A 103 0.87 11.03 0.01
C MET A 103 0.72 9.59 0.48
N ALA A 104 1.09 8.63 -0.37
CA ALA A 104 1.00 7.22 -0.01
C ALA A 104 1.94 6.90 1.15
N ILE A 105 3.15 7.41 1.09
CA ILE A 105 4.13 7.19 2.16
C ILE A 105 3.59 7.77 3.46
N ASP A 106 3.08 8.99 3.41
CA ASP A 106 2.59 9.66 4.60
C ASP A 106 1.34 8.97 5.16
N LYS A 107 0.42 8.56 4.27
CA LYS A 107 -0.80 7.93 4.73
C LYS A 107 -0.52 6.60 5.41
N LEU A 108 0.44 5.84 4.91
CA LEU A 108 0.72 4.54 5.52
C LEU A 108 1.10 4.71 6.99
N SER A 109 1.88 5.73 7.32
CA SER A 109 2.28 5.95 8.69
C SER A 109 1.07 6.08 9.59
N VAL A 110 0.05 6.80 9.15
CA VAL A 110 -1.15 7.00 9.94
C VAL A 110 -1.91 5.70 10.13
N TYR A 111 -2.09 4.94 9.03
CA TYR A 111 -2.84 3.70 9.11
C TYR A 111 -2.11 2.65 9.93
N LYS A 112 -0.78 2.60 9.82
CA LYS A 112 -0.02 1.62 10.58
C LYS A 112 -0.04 1.95 12.08
N ILE A 113 0.03 3.22 12.42
CA ILE A 113 -0.04 3.61 13.82
C ILE A 113 -1.40 3.22 14.38
N GLY A 114 -2.46 3.47 13.63
CA GLY A 114 -3.79 3.11 14.06
C GLY A 114 -3.93 1.61 14.28
N GLU A 115 -3.38 0.83 13.35
CA GLU A 115 -3.44 -0.62 13.46
C GLU A 115 -2.68 -1.09 14.70
N ASP A 116 -1.50 -0.54 14.95
CA ASP A 116 -0.69 -0.91 16.09
C ASP A 116 -1.41 -0.57 17.40
N LEU A 117 -2.05 0.57 17.45
CA LEU A 117 -2.80 0.94 18.65
C LEU A 117 -3.94 -0.01 18.91
N MET A 118 -4.67 -0.37 17.88
CA MET A 118 -5.79 -1.30 18.05
C MET A 118 -5.28 -2.66 18.52
N GLU A 119 -4.16 -3.09 17.98
CA GLU A 119 -3.59 -4.35 18.39
C GLU A 119 -3.17 -4.31 19.85
N ASN A 120 -2.55 -3.24 20.28
CA ASN A 120 -2.13 -3.10 21.65
C ASN A 120 -3.31 -3.08 22.60
N LEU A 121 -4.38 -2.40 22.24
CA LEU A 121 -5.56 -2.39 23.06
C LEU A 121 -6.12 -3.79 23.22
N SER A 122 -6.17 -4.52 22.14
CA SER A 122 -6.67 -5.86 22.17
C SER A 122 -5.86 -6.76 23.08
N VAL A 123 -4.55 -6.66 22.97
CA VAL A 123 -3.66 -7.46 23.78
C VAL A 123 -3.84 -7.11 25.25
N ASN A 124 -3.95 -5.85 25.57
CA ASN A 124 -4.12 -5.45 26.93
C ASN A 124 -5.42 -5.95 27.53
N GLU A 125 -6.46 -5.95 26.75
CA GLU A 125 -7.71 -6.48 27.21
C GLU A 125 -7.58 -7.95 27.51
N HIS A 126 -6.89 -8.66 26.65
CA HIS A 126 -6.73 -10.08 26.88
C HIS A 126 -5.88 -10.37 28.08
N LYS A 127 -5.02 -9.46 28.46
CA LYS A 127 -4.19 -9.70 29.59
C LYS A 127 -4.85 -9.15 30.79
N GLU A 128 -6.08 -9.17 30.88
CA GLU A 128 -6.76 -8.77 31.98
C GLU A 128 -6.73 -7.44 32.16
N ASN A 129 -6.77 -6.77 31.13
CA ASN A 129 -6.85 -5.41 31.25
C ASN A 129 -5.69 -4.91 31.93
N GLU A 130 -4.59 -5.45 31.64
CA GLU A 130 -3.45 -4.90 32.18
C GLU A 130 -3.36 -3.56 31.74
N ALA A 131 -4.07 -3.21 30.88
CA ALA A 131 -4.16 -1.91 30.56
C ALA A 131 -3.04 -1.22 30.37
N VAL A 132 -2.29 -1.53 29.85
CA VAL A 132 -1.27 -0.85 29.77
C VAL A 132 -1.26 0.02 28.79
N ILE A 133 -1.60 0.17 27.93
CA ILE A 133 -1.45 1.08 26.93
C ILE A 133 -0.99 2.30 27.32
#